data_430722eea5cb36b39b9a9e5f019678a8
#
_entry.id   430722eea5cb36b39b9a9e5f019678a8
#
_cell.length_a   1.000
_cell.length_b   1.000
_cell.length_c   1.000
_cell.angle_alpha   90.00
_cell.angle_beta   90.00
_cell.angle_gamma   90.00
#
_symmetry.space_group_name_H-M   'P 1'
#
loop_
_entity.id
_entity.type
_entity.pdbx_description
1 polymer ?
#
loop_
_entity_poly.entity_id
_entity_poly.type
_entity_poly.pdbx_seq_one_letter_code
_entity_poly.pdbx_strand_id
1 'polypeptide(L)'
;SAYGQRLMREMMLVYDGDQKRYAQIAGHGFRILADAMERDLPYELRCPALLLCGSQDHAGSCIRYNKKWHKNTQLPLFWIEGAGHNANTDKPEEINRLIENFLINLRPI
;
A
#
# COMPACT_ATOMS: atom_id res chain seq x y z
N SER A 1 9.47 -5.89 10.10
CA SER A 1 9.68 -5.77 11.55
C SER A 1 9.15 -6.98 12.31
N ALA A 2 9.64 -7.22 13.53
CA ALA A 2 9.13 -8.27 14.41
C ALA A 2 7.66 -8.05 14.76
N TYR A 3 7.26 -6.79 14.92
CA TYR A 3 5.86 -6.42 15.14
C TYR A 3 4.97 -6.79 13.93
N GLY A 4 5.40 -6.42 12.73
CA GLY A 4 4.67 -6.75 11.50
C GLY A 4 4.52 -8.25 11.29
N GLN A 5 5.57 -9.04 11.57
CA GLN A 5 5.51 -10.50 11.50
C GLN A 5 4.52 -11.10 12.51
N ARG A 6 4.49 -10.57 13.74
CA ARG A 6 3.53 -11.00 14.76
C ARG A 6 2.09 -10.71 14.32
N LEU A 7 1.83 -9.50 13.86
CA LEU A 7 0.51 -9.08 13.37
C LEU A 7 0.04 -9.96 12.21
N MET A 8 0.92 -10.29 11.27
CA MET A 8 0.61 -11.18 10.16
C MET A 8 0.23 -12.58 10.65
N ARG A 9 0.97 -13.13 11.63
CA ARG A 9 0.64 -14.44 12.22
C ARG A 9 -0.72 -14.42 12.91
N GLU A 10 -1.04 -13.37 13.66
CA GLU A 10 -2.33 -13.21 14.32
C GLU A 10 -3.48 -13.14 13.30
N MET A 11 -3.31 -12.40 12.21
CA MET A 11 -4.27 -12.35 11.12
C MET A 11 -4.49 -13.74 10.47
N MET A 12 -3.42 -14.47 10.19
CA MET A 12 -3.51 -15.81 9.58
C MET A 12 -4.27 -16.80 10.47
N LEU A 13 -4.09 -16.73 11.79
CA LEU A 13 -4.86 -17.57 12.72
C LEU A 13 -6.37 -17.30 12.66
N VAL A 14 -6.77 -16.04 12.47
CA VAL A 14 -8.20 -15.70 12.28
C VAL A 14 -8.75 -16.32 10.99
N TYR A 15 -8.00 -16.28 9.91
CA TYR A 15 -8.40 -16.85 8.63
C TYR A 15 -8.38 -18.37 8.61
N ASP A 16 -7.45 -19.00 9.31
CA ASP A 16 -7.41 -20.47 9.47
C ASP A 16 -8.66 -21.00 10.18
N GLY A 17 -9.26 -20.21 11.07
CA GLY A 17 -10.51 -20.52 11.75
C GLY A 17 -11.76 -20.52 10.86
N ASP A 18 -11.72 -19.81 9.72
CA ASP A 18 -12.82 -19.76 8.74
C ASP A 18 -12.28 -19.63 7.30
N GLN A 19 -11.78 -20.74 6.78
CA GLN A 19 -11.19 -20.81 5.43
C GLN A 19 -12.20 -20.48 4.32
N LYS A 20 -13.48 -20.82 4.51
CA LYS A 20 -14.52 -20.51 3.53
C LYS A 20 -14.72 -19.00 3.39
N ARG A 21 -14.80 -18.30 4.52
CA ARG A 21 -14.92 -16.84 4.54
C ARG A 21 -13.67 -16.18 3.96
N TYR A 22 -12.49 -16.67 4.30
CA TYR A 22 -11.23 -16.18 3.71
C TYR A 22 -11.24 -16.32 2.19
N ALA A 23 -11.60 -17.49 1.65
CA ALA A 23 -11.66 -17.73 0.21
C ALA A 23 -12.68 -16.79 -0.49
N GLN A 24 -13.82 -16.51 0.13
CA GLN A 24 -14.81 -15.57 -0.39
C GLN A 24 -14.27 -14.14 -0.45
N ILE A 25 -13.63 -13.66 0.61
CA ILE A 25 -13.05 -12.30 0.68
C ILE A 25 -11.91 -12.15 -0.32
N ALA A 26 -10.96 -13.09 -0.33
CA ALA A 26 -9.82 -13.07 -1.26
C ALA A 26 -10.30 -13.15 -2.72
N GLY A 27 -11.23 -14.05 -3.03
CA GLY A 27 -11.79 -14.19 -4.37
C GLY A 27 -12.53 -12.93 -4.83
N HIS A 28 -13.23 -12.24 -3.95
CA HIS A 28 -13.86 -10.95 -4.25
C HIS A 28 -12.81 -9.88 -4.57
N GLY A 29 -11.76 -9.78 -3.77
CA GLY A 29 -10.66 -8.84 -4.02
C GLY A 29 -9.96 -9.08 -5.36
N PHE A 30 -9.68 -10.34 -5.71
CA PHE A 30 -9.08 -10.69 -7.00
C PHE A 30 -10.01 -10.39 -8.18
N ARG A 31 -11.33 -10.57 -8.04
CA ARG A 31 -12.28 -10.16 -9.10
C ARG A 31 -12.29 -8.65 -9.32
N ILE A 32 -12.31 -7.86 -8.26
CA ILE A 32 -12.23 -6.39 -8.36
C ILE A 32 -10.94 -5.97 -9.08
N LEU A 33 -9.82 -6.61 -8.74
CA LEU A 33 -8.54 -6.32 -9.38
C LEU A 33 -8.56 -6.69 -10.86
N ALA A 34 -9.11 -7.85 -11.22
CA ALA A 34 -9.24 -8.28 -12.61
C ALA A 34 -10.12 -7.32 -13.42
N ASP A 35 -11.27 -6.93 -12.89
CA ASP A 35 -12.17 -5.95 -13.52
C ASP A 35 -11.49 -4.60 -13.75
N ALA A 36 -10.70 -4.14 -12.79
CA ALA A 36 -9.95 -2.89 -12.91
C ALA A 36 -8.87 -2.98 -14.00
N MET A 37 -8.20 -4.13 -14.12
CA MET A 37 -7.18 -4.39 -15.16
C MET A 37 -7.80 -4.48 -16.56
N GLU A 38 -8.98 -5.11 -16.69
CA GLU A 38 -9.69 -5.22 -17.98
C GLU A 38 -10.15 -3.86 -18.52
N ARG A 39 -10.53 -2.95 -17.63
CA ARG A 39 -10.97 -1.60 -18.02
C ARG A 39 -9.86 -0.72 -18.54
N ASP A 40 -8.59 -1.05 -18.24
CA ASP A 40 -7.39 -0.28 -18.62
C ASP A 40 -7.56 1.24 -18.46
N LEU A 41 -8.21 1.64 -17.37
CA LEU A 41 -8.47 3.05 -17.06
C LEU A 41 -7.18 3.74 -16.62
N PRO A 42 -6.95 5.00 -17.02
CA PRO A 42 -5.81 5.76 -16.53
C PRO A 42 -5.91 5.94 -15.00
N TYR A 43 -4.79 5.71 -14.29
CA TYR A 43 -4.68 5.93 -12.85
C TYR A 43 -4.58 7.44 -12.55
N GLU A 44 -5.67 8.15 -12.80
CA GLU A 44 -5.78 9.58 -12.50
C GLU A 44 -6.51 9.78 -11.18
N LEU A 45 -5.80 10.34 -10.21
CA LEU A 45 -6.41 10.78 -8.97
C LEU A 45 -6.81 12.26 -9.10
N ARG A 46 -8.07 12.56 -8.76
CA ARG A 46 -8.59 13.94 -8.75
C ARG A 46 -8.42 14.62 -7.39
N CYS A 47 -7.54 14.09 -6.57
CA CYS A 47 -7.20 14.63 -5.26
C CYS A 47 -5.68 14.62 -5.08
N PRO A 48 -5.16 15.47 -4.18
CA PRO A 48 -3.76 15.36 -3.78
C PRO A 48 -3.46 13.95 -3.24
N ALA A 49 -2.32 13.41 -3.63
CA ALA A 49 -1.93 12.06 -3.23
C ALA A 49 -0.44 11.98 -2.93
N LEU A 50 -0.09 11.06 -2.04
CA LEU A 50 1.25 10.76 -1.61
C LEU A 50 1.51 9.27 -1.80
N LEU A 51 2.59 8.92 -2.48
CA LEU A 51 3.04 7.54 -2.64
C LEU A 51 4.12 7.23 -1.60
N LEU A 52 3.89 6.17 -0.82
CA LEU A 52 4.85 5.64 0.14
C LEU A 52 5.12 4.18 -0.18
N CYS A 53 6.38 3.81 -0.34
CA CYS A 53 6.76 2.45 -0.69
C CYS A 53 7.99 2.01 0.10
N GLY A 54 7.93 0.83 0.72
CA GLY A 54 9.10 0.24 1.35
C GLY A 54 10.19 -0.06 0.32
N SER A 55 11.45 0.28 0.63
CA SER A 55 12.57 0.00 -0.29
C SER A 55 12.81 -1.49 -0.52
N GLN A 56 12.32 -2.34 0.39
CA GLN A 56 12.38 -3.80 0.33
C GLN A 56 10.99 -4.43 0.13
N ASP A 57 10.07 -3.73 -0.51
CA ASP A 57 8.74 -4.26 -0.83
C ASP A 57 8.83 -5.25 -2.00
N HIS A 58 8.85 -6.53 -1.66
CA HIS A 58 8.88 -7.64 -2.63
C HIS A 58 7.48 -8.21 -2.93
N ALA A 59 6.41 -7.56 -2.47
CA ALA A 59 5.05 -7.99 -2.77
C ALA A 59 4.70 -7.65 -4.23
N GLY A 60 4.67 -8.67 -5.08
CA GLY A 60 4.36 -8.52 -6.49
C GLY A 60 5.25 -7.50 -7.21
N SER A 61 4.64 -6.50 -7.81
CA SER A 61 5.32 -5.46 -8.60
C SER A 61 5.22 -4.05 -7.95
N CYS A 62 5.03 -3.96 -6.64
CA CYS A 62 4.80 -2.70 -5.94
C CYS A 62 5.86 -1.63 -6.24
N ILE A 63 7.15 -1.99 -6.15
CA ILE A 63 8.26 -1.06 -6.46
C ILE A 63 8.16 -0.55 -7.90
N ARG A 64 7.94 -1.47 -8.86
CA ARG A 64 7.83 -1.11 -10.29
C ARG A 64 6.63 -0.20 -10.56
N TYR A 65 5.48 -0.50 -9.98
CA TYR A 65 4.26 0.30 -10.16
C TYR A 65 4.38 1.67 -9.52
N ASN A 66 4.94 1.79 -8.33
CA ASN A 66 5.16 3.09 -7.69
C ASN A 66 6.12 3.97 -8.50
N LYS A 67 7.22 3.42 -9.02
CA LYS A 67 8.14 4.13 -9.92
C LYS A 67 7.44 4.63 -11.19
N LYS A 68 6.65 3.76 -11.85
CA LYS A 68 5.92 4.10 -13.06
C LYS A 68 4.85 5.16 -12.79
N TRP A 69 4.12 5.01 -11.70
CA TRP A 69 3.08 5.97 -11.31
C TRP A 69 3.65 7.35 -11.01
N HIS A 70 4.70 7.41 -10.21
CA HIS A 70 5.44 8.66 -9.97
C HIS A 70 5.92 9.30 -11.27
N LYS A 71 6.56 8.52 -12.16
CA LYS A 71 7.05 9.02 -13.44
C LYS A 71 5.94 9.61 -14.31
N ASN A 72 4.77 8.97 -14.35
CA ASN A 72 3.67 9.37 -15.24
C ASN A 72 2.84 10.53 -14.68
N THR A 73 2.74 10.66 -13.37
CA THR A 73 1.82 11.62 -12.73
C THR A 73 2.53 12.72 -11.95
N GLN A 74 3.83 12.59 -11.72
CA GLN A 74 4.63 13.49 -10.87
C GLN A 74 4.12 13.53 -9.40
N LEU A 75 3.29 12.58 -8.98
CA LEU A 75 2.92 12.45 -7.57
C LEU A 75 4.17 12.24 -6.70
N PRO A 76 4.27 12.88 -5.54
CA PRO A 76 5.39 12.69 -4.65
C PRO A 76 5.51 11.22 -4.22
N LEU A 77 6.70 10.66 -4.32
CA LEU A 77 7.02 9.30 -3.92
C LEU A 77 8.18 9.31 -2.93
N PHE A 78 7.96 8.75 -1.75
CA PHE A 78 8.99 8.54 -0.74
C PHE A 78 9.26 7.06 -0.54
N TRP A 79 10.55 6.71 -0.57
CA TRP A 79 11.03 5.38 -0.25
C TRP A 79 11.28 5.28 1.25
N ILE A 80 10.67 4.29 1.87
CA ILE A 80 10.85 4.01 3.30
C ILE A 80 11.97 2.99 3.42
N GLU A 81 13.15 3.46 3.79
CA GLU A 81 14.36 2.64 3.77
C GLU A 81 14.28 1.47 4.75
N GLY A 82 14.60 0.27 4.24
CA GLY A 82 14.58 -0.97 5.02
C GLY A 82 13.19 -1.51 5.36
N ALA A 83 12.11 -0.85 4.91
CA ALA A 83 10.75 -1.33 5.10
C ALA A 83 10.30 -2.26 3.98
N GLY A 84 9.47 -3.24 4.34
CA GLY A 84 8.81 -4.15 3.41
C GLY A 84 7.44 -3.64 2.94
N HIS A 85 6.56 -4.57 2.60
CA HIS A 85 5.21 -4.26 2.08
C HIS A 85 4.34 -3.49 3.08
N ASN A 86 4.43 -3.83 4.35
CA ASN A 86 3.70 -3.12 5.41
C ASN A 86 4.59 -2.03 6.04
N ALA A 87 4.99 -1.05 5.25
CA ALA A 87 5.91 0.00 5.67
C ALA A 87 5.40 0.78 6.90
N ASN A 88 4.07 0.93 7.03
CA ASN A 88 3.42 1.55 8.17
C ASN A 88 3.63 0.81 9.50
N THR A 89 3.81 -0.52 9.47
CA THR A 89 4.14 -1.31 10.67
C THR A 89 5.64 -1.49 10.88
N ASP A 90 6.42 -1.36 9.81
CA ASP A 90 7.86 -1.48 9.86
C ASP A 90 8.55 -0.20 10.34
N LYS A 91 8.05 0.95 9.91
CA LYS A 91 8.59 2.29 10.17
C LYS A 91 7.48 3.31 10.49
N PRO A 92 6.69 3.07 11.58
CA PRO A 92 5.49 3.88 11.87
C PRO A 92 5.79 5.37 12.07
N GLU A 93 6.90 5.70 12.74
CA GLU A 93 7.26 7.09 13.02
C GLU A 93 7.59 7.87 11.75
N GLU A 94 8.36 7.25 10.84
CA GLU A 94 8.70 7.85 9.55
C GLU A 94 7.47 8.05 8.68
N ILE A 95 6.60 7.03 8.58
CA ILE A 95 5.35 7.08 7.83
C ILE A 95 4.44 8.18 8.38
N ASN A 96 4.22 8.22 9.70
CA ASN A 96 3.37 9.22 10.33
C ASN A 96 3.88 10.64 10.08
N ARG A 97 5.18 10.87 10.20
CA ARG A 97 5.80 12.16 9.89
C ARG A 97 5.59 12.59 8.44
N LEU A 98 5.74 11.68 7.48
CA LEU A 98 5.52 11.98 6.06
C LEU A 98 4.05 12.31 5.77
N ILE A 99 3.13 11.57 6.36
CA ILE A 99 1.68 11.84 6.24
C ILE A 99 1.33 13.20 6.87
N GLU A 100 1.83 13.48 8.06
CA GLU A 100 1.59 14.75 8.74
C GLU A 100 2.09 15.94 7.92
N ASN A 101 3.32 15.87 7.42
CA ASN A 101 3.90 16.90 6.56
C ASN A 101 3.08 17.10 5.28
N PHE A 102 2.63 16.02 4.66
CA PHE A 102 1.78 16.09 3.49
C PHE A 102 0.46 16.81 3.78
N LEU A 103 -0.22 16.45 4.87
CA LEU A 103 -1.50 17.05 5.27
C LEU A 103 -1.36 18.53 5.67
N ILE A 104 -0.27 18.91 6.33
CA ILE A 104 -0.01 20.31 6.69
C ILE A 104 0.15 21.16 5.43
N ASN A 105 0.85 20.67 4.43
CA ASN A 105 1.07 21.38 3.17
C ASN A 105 -0.17 21.47 2.26
N LEU A 106 -1.23 20.70 2.54
CA LEU A 106 -2.51 20.78 1.84
C LEU A 106 -3.47 21.82 2.44
N ARG A 107 -3.20 22.34 3.64
CA ARG A 107 -4.08 23.34 4.24
C ARG A 107 -4.01 24.63 3.40
N PRO A 108 -5.16 25.19 2.99
CA PRO A 108 -5.18 26.51 2.39
C PRO A 108 -4.60 27.51 3.38
N ILE A 109 -3.75 28.37 2.90
CA ILE A 109 -3.16 29.47 3.66
C ILE A 109 -4.28 30.45 4.07
#